data_2347b53d259fcce4442a78e79482c97a
#
_entry.id   2347b53d259fcce4442a78e79482c97a
#
_cell.length_a   1.000
_cell.length_b   1.000
_cell.length_c   1.000
_cell.angle_alpha   90.00
_cell.angle_beta   90.00
_cell.angle_gamma   90.00
#
_symmetry.space_group_name_H-M   'P 1'
#
loop_
_entity.id
_entity.type
_entity.pdbx_description
1 polymer ?
#
loop_
_entity_poly.entity_id
_entity_poly.type
_entity_poly.pdbx_seq_one_letter_code
_entity_poly.pdbx_strand_id
1 'polypeptide(L)'
;DEVTIIETGDTWTKVQTSDGIIGYVQGKKLSDPTEKTRTSDYTPETFAHIQKDFKICMAWHQVTNSAANATISSVLASTKGVNVISPTWFYLNDNNGNLANLASIDYVNYCHSQGVEVWALVSNLENKDADSAKVLTHTSKRQNLVNQIVSMAIQYNLDGINLDFESLNREDVGDSYIEFVRELS
;
A
#
# COMPACT_ATOMS: atom_id res chain seq x y z
N ASP A 1 -14.43 -30.88 16.77
CA ASP A 1 -13.54 -29.90 16.12
C ASP A 1 -12.40 -29.55 17.06
N GLU A 2 -11.17 -29.41 16.54
CA GLU A 2 -10.00 -29.02 17.31
C GLU A 2 -9.95 -27.47 17.38
N VAL A 3 -9.66 -26.95 18.57
CA VAL A 3 -9.48 -25.50 18.77
C VAL A 3 -8.22 -25.25 19.62
N THR A 4 -7.59 -24.11 19.38
CA THR A 4 -6.45 -23.66 20.20
C THR A 4 -6.97 -22.79 21.35
N ILE A 5 -6.61 -23.12 22.58
CA ILE A 5 -6.95 -22.34 23.77
C ILE A 5 -6.03 -21.10 23.80
N ILE A 6 -6.64 -19.90 23.82
CA ILE A 6 -5.91 -18.63 23.98
C ILE A 6 -5.88 -18.22 25.46
N GLU A 7 -7.04 -18.32 26.13
CA GLU A 7 -7.18 -17.87 27.52
C GLU A 7 -8.29 -18.69 28.21
N THR A 8 -8.01 -19.23 29.38
CA THR A 8 -8.96 -19.99 30.17
C THR A 8 -9.62 -19.08 31.21
N GLY A 9 -10.95 -18.98 31.18
CA GLY A 9 -11.76 -18.32 32.21
C GLY A 9 -12.60 -19.31 32.98
N ASP A 10 -13.26 -18.84 34.04
CA ASP A 10 -14.03 -19.71 34.96
C ASP A 10 -15.18 -20.47 34.29
N THR A 11 -15.86 -19.84 33.34
CA THR A 11 -17.04 -20.43 32.68
C THR A 11 -16.82 -20.52 31.15
N TRP A 12 -16.17 -19.51 30.59
CA TRP A 12 -15.93 -19.39 29.17
C TRP A 12 -14.44 -19.36 28.88
N THR A 13 -14.01 -20.11 27.89
CA THR A 13 -12.64 -20.17 27.41
C THR A 13 -12.55 -19.51 26.05
N LYS A 14 -11.61 -18.60 25.87
CA LYS A 14 -11.29 -17.97 24.60
C LYS A 14 -10.48 -18.94 23.75
N VAL A 15 -10.95 -19.20 22.56
CA VAL A 15 -10.34 -20.19 21.65
C VAL A 15 -10.20 -19.63 20.23
N GLN A 16 -9.30 -20.24 19.47
CA GLN A 16 -9.14 -20.00 18.05
C GLN A 16 -9.36 -21.31 17.28
N THR A 17 -10.17 -21.26 16.23
CA THR A 17 -10.40 -22.37 15.31
C THR A 17 -9.23 -22.53 14.33
N SER A 18 -9.16 -23.65 13.61
CA SER A 18 -8.08 -23.92 12.64
C SER A 18 -8.04 -22.94 11.46
N ASP A 19 -9.18 -22.32 11.15
CA ASP A 19 -9.34 -21.28 10.13
C ASP A 19 -9.13 -19.84 10.67
N GLY A 20 -8.68 -19.72 11.92
CA GLY A 20 -8.26 -18.44 12.51
C GLY A 20 -9.36 -17.64 13.21
N ILE A 21 -10.61 -18.13 13.25
CA ILE A 21 -11.70 -17.44 13.95
C ILE A 21 -11.49 -17.50 15.46
N ILE A 22 -11.55 -16.35 16.12
CA ILE A 22 -11.44 -16.23 17.58
C ILE A 22 -12.85 -16.07 18.16
N GLY A 23 -13.13 -16.85 19.21
CA GLY A 23 -14.42 -16.81 19.90
C GLY A 23 -14.35 -17.39 21.30
N TYR A 24 -15.51 -17.56 21.95
CA TYR A 24 -15.63 -18.11 23.30
C TYR A 24 -16.47 -19.40 23.29
N VAL A 25 -15.97 -20.41 23.98
CA VAL A 25 -16.65 -21.70 24.18
C VAL A 25 -16.80 -21.94 25.69
N GLN A 26 -17.92 -22.52 26.11
CA GLN A 26 -18.07 -22.93 27.52
C GLN A 26 -17.03 -24.00 27.87
N GLY A 27 -16.26 -23.78 28.93
CA GLY A 27 -15.18 -24.69 29.34
C GLY A 27 -15.62 -26.17 29.48
N LYS A 28 -16.84 -26.40 29.99
CA LYS A 28 -17.43 -27.76 30.10
C LYS A 28 -17.68 -28.47 28.77
N LYS A 29 -17.54 -27.79 27.64
CA LYS A 29 -17.69 -28.35 26.27
C LYS A 29 -16.33 -28.69 25.65
N LEU A 30 -15.24 -28.33 26.29
CA LEU A 30 -13.89 -28.68 25.87
C LEU A 30 -13.45 -29.98 26.55
N SER A 31 -12.71 -30.81 25.83
CA SER A 31 -11.97 -31.93 26.42
C SER A 31 -10.72 -31.41 27.16
N ASP A 32 -10.08 -32.29 27.92
CA ASP A 32 -8.80 -31.94 28.53
C ASP A 32 -7.80 -31.43 27.48
N PRO A 33 -7.12 -30.31 27.76
CA PRO A 33 -6.19 -29.74 26.82
C PRO A 33 -4.94 -30.63 26.66
N THR A 34 -4.48 -30.74 25.43
CA THR A 34 -3.19 -31.37 25.12
C THR A 34 -2.24 -30.32 24.60
N GLU A 35 -1.02 -30.31 25.12
CA GLU A 35 0.05 -29.45 24.57
C GLU A 35 0.46 -29.98 23.20
N LYS A 36 0.45 -29.06 22.22
CA LYS A 36 0.91 -29.34 20.87
C LYS A 36 1.96 -28.29 20.49
N THR A 37 3.20 -28.69 20.40
CA THR A 37 4.25 -27.81 19.87
C THR A 37 4.05 -27.65 18.36
N ARG A 38 3.77 -26.42 17.94
CA ARG A 38 3.83 -26.05 16.53
C ARG A 38 5.21 -25.52 16.23
N THR A 39 5.95 -26.19 15.39
CA THR A 39 7.15 -25.62 14.77
C THR A 39 6.68 -24.73 13.62
N SER A 40 7.12 -23.49 13.61
CA SER A 40 6.91 -22.62 12.46
C SER A 40 7.86 -23.06 11.34
N ASP A 41 7.31 -23.36 10.18
CA ASP A 41 8.04 -23.52 8.91
C ASP A 41 8.15 -22.19 8.15
N TYR A 42 7.87 -21.09 8.86
CA TYR A 42 7.99 -19.76 8.31
C TYR A 42 9.41 -19.50 7.83
N THR A 43 9.53 -19.24 6.54
CA THR A 43 10.75 -18.73 5.94
C THR A 43 10.62 -17.21 5.82
N PRO A 44 11.53 -16.43 6.43
CA PRO A 44 11.48 -14.98 6.29
C PRO A 44 11.52 -14.56 4.83
N GLU A 45 10.69 -13.59 4.49
CA GLU A 45 10.74 -12.96 3.18
C GLU A 45 12.12 -12.32 2.95
N THR A 46 12.66 -12.50 1.75
CA THR A 46 13.89 -11.83 1.34
C THR A 46 13.53 -10.61 0.51
N PHE A 47 13.96 -9.44 0.98
CA PHE A 47 13.74 -8.18 0.26
C PHE A 47 14.96 -7.85 -0.58
N ALA A 48 14.74 -7.51 -1.85
CA ALA A 48 15.78 -6.96 -2.69
C ALA A 48 15.95 -5.47 -2.40
N HIS A 49 17.13 -5.08 -1.92
CA HIS A 49 17.46 -3.66 -1.80
C HIS A 49 17.84 -3.13 -3.19
N ILE A 50 16.88 -2.48 -3.86
CA ILE A 50 17.14 -1.81 -5.13
C ILE A 50 17.94 -0.54 -4.85
N GLN A 51 19.17 -0.51 -5.32
CA GLN A 51 20.01 0.68 -5.26
C GLN A 51 20.24 1.20 -6.68
N LYS A 52 20.05 2.50 -6.85
CA LYS A 52 20.41 3.19 -8.10
C LYS A 52 21.90 3.50 -8.07
N ASP A 53 22.56 3.36 -9.20
CA ASP A 53 23.98 3.68 -9.41
C ASP A 53 24.22 5.20 -9.64
N PHE A 54 23.14 5.99 -9.59
CA PHE A 54 23.16 7.43 -9.73
C PHE A 54 22.46 8.12 -8.55
N LYS A 55 22.81 9.39 -8.34
CA LYS A 55 22.16 10.23 -7.35
C LYS A 55 20.78 10.66 -7.84
N ILE A 56 19.73 10.31 -7.09
CA ILE A 56 18.36 10.70 -7.41
C ILE A 56 18.20 12.21 -7.22
N CYS A 57 17.76 12.89 -8.30
CA CYS A 57 17.31 14.26 -8.30
C CYS A 57 15.86 14.27 -8.79
N MET A 58 14.91 14.23 -7.83
CA MET A 58 13.48 14.14 -8.10
C MET A 58 12.83 15.51 -8.07
N ALA A 59 11.89 15.73 -8.98
CA ALA A 59 10.97 16.88 -8.95
C ALA A 59 9.52 16.40 -9.00
N TRP A 60 8.63 17.07 -8.26
CA TRP A 60 7.18 16.86 -8.37
C TRP A 60 6.62 17.66 -9.53
N HIS A 61 5.74 17.06 -10.31
CA HIS A 61 4.94 17.73 -11.33
C HIS A 61 3.47 17.68 -10.95
N GLN A 62 2.91 18.85 -10.60
CA GLN A 62 1.52 18.93 -10.21
C GLN A 62 0.61 18.77 -11.43
N VAL A 63 -0.12 17.65 -11.49
CA VAL A 63 -1.10 17.31 -12.52
C VAL A 63 -2.48 17.33 -11.89
N THR A 64 -3.24 18.41 -12.13
CA THR A 64 -4.57 18.59 -11.53
C THR A 64 -5.70 18.07 -12.42
N ASN A 65 -5.42 17.77 -13.67
CA ASN A 65 -6.34 17.19 -14.64
C ASN A 65 -5.55 16.55 -15.78
N SER A 66 -6.21 15.72 -16.60
CA SER A 66 -5.56 15.00 -17.70
C SER A 66 -4.87 15.92 -18.74
N ALA A 67 -5.40 17.13 -18.97
CA ALA A 67 -4.79 18.07 -19.93
C ALA A 67 -3.44 18.62 -19.44
N ALA A 68 -3.22 18.70 -18.12
CA ALA A 68 -1.96 19.15 -17.54
C ALA A 68 -0.78 18.25 -17.91
N ASN A 69 -1.01 16.98 -18.25
CA ASN A 69 0.03 16.08 -18.72
C ASN A 69 0.81 16.61 -19.94
N ALA A 70 0.16 17.38 -20.81
CA ALA A 70 0.80 17.95 -22.00
C ALA A 70 1.91 18.95 -21.68
N THR A 71 1.98 19.46 -20.46
CA THR A 71 2.99 20.46 -20.05
C THR A 71 4.37 19.85 -19.75
N ILE A 72 4.50 18.51 -19.67
CA ILE A 72 5.74 17.84 -19.28
C ILE A 72 6.95 18.25 -20.13
N SER A 73 6.75 18.44 -21.43
CA SER A 73 7.84 18.82 -22.33
C SER A 73 8.43 20.21 -21.98
N SER A 74 7.59 21.18 -21.63
CA SER A 74 8.02 22.49 -21.20
C SER A 74 8.63 22.47 -19.78
N VAL A 75 8.13 21.63 -18.91
CA VAL A 75 8.66 21.43 -17.55
C VAL A 75 10.08 20.90 -17.64
N LEU A 76 10.31 19.79 -18.36
CA LEU A 76 11.65 19.22 -18.50
C LEU A 76 12.63 20.14 -19.23
N ALA A 77 12.16 20.88 -20.25
CA ALA A 77 13.01 21.86 -20.94
C ALA A 77 13.50 23.01 -20.03
N SER A 78 12.76 23.32 -18.97
CA SER A 78 13.10 24.37 -18.00
C SER A 78 13.89 23.88 -16.79
N THR A 79 14.08 22.55 -16.65
CA THR A 79 14.81 21.95 -15.52
C THR A 79 16.19 21.48 -15.94
N LYS A 80 17.11 21.38 -14.97
CA LYS A 80 18.45 20.81 -15.17
C LYS A 80 18.76 19.80 -14.08
N GLY A 81 19.29 18.64 -14.46
CA GLY A 81 19.75 17.61 -13.53
C GLY A 81 18.64 16.78 -12.88
N VAL A 82 17.38 16.99 -13.24
CA VAL A 82 16.26 16.10 -12.84
C VAL A 82 16.38 14.79 -13.60
N ASN A 83 16.45 13.69 -12.89
CA ASN A 83 16.48 12.34 -13.45
C ASN A 83 15.31 11.47 -13.00
N VAL A 84 14.47 11.97 -12.09
CA VAL A 84 13.21 11.35 -11.68
C VAL A 84 12.13 12.44 -11.64
N ILE A 85 10.99 12.19 -12.26
CA ILE A 85 9.81 13.05 -12.17
C ILE A 85 8.67 12.33 -11.45
N SER A 86 8.02 13.02 -10.51
CA SER A 86 6.92 12.45 -9.74
C SER A 86 5.63 13.24 -10.01
N PRO A 87 4.83 12.81 -11.01
CA PRO A 87 3.55 13.45 -11.30
C PRO A 87 2.50 13.06 -10.25
N THR A 88 1.65 14.02 -9.86
CA THR A 88 0.56 13.83 -8.88
C THR A 88 -0.66 13.17 -9.54
N TRP A 89 -0.55 11.89 -9.89
CA TRP A 89 -1.52 11.22 -10.74
C TRP A 89 -2.59 10.42 -10.02
N PHE A 90 -2.20 9.79 -8.90
CA PHE A 90 -3.08 8.87 -8.21
C PHE A 90 -3.46 9.41 -6.85
N TYR A 91 -4.71 9.24 -6.48
CA TYR A 91 -5.14 9.55 -5.12
C TYR A 91 -6.26 8.62 -4.67
N LEU A 92 -6.32 8.41 -3.37
CA LEU A 92 -7.37 7.61 -2.75
C LEU A 92 -8.73 8.25 -3.03
N ASN A 93 -9.62 7.52 -3.73
CA ASN A 93 -10.86 8.07 -4.26
C ASN A 93 -12.09 7.72 -3.41
N ASP A 94 -12.01 6.66 -2.60
CA ASP A 94 -13.12 6.26 -1.74
C ASP A 94 -12.68 5.41 -0.53
N ASN A 95 -13.65 5.01 0.30
CA ASN A 95 -13.43 4.18 1.48
C ASN A 95 -13.30 2.67 1.20
N ASN A 96 -13.19 2.25 -0.06
CA ASN A 96 -12.96 0.87 -0.48
C ASN A 96 -11.55 0.63 -1.00
N GLY A 97 -10.71 1.68 -1.03
CA GLY A 97 -9.35 1.62 -1.56
C GLY A 97 -9.27 1.75 -3.07
N ASN A 98 -10.27 2.36 -3.71
CA ASN A 98 -10.21 2.68 -5.13
C ASN A 98 -9.39 3.94 -5.36
N LEU A 99 -8.61 3.96 -6.46
CA LEU A 99 -7.80 5.09 -6.88
C LEU A 99 -8.49 5.91 -7.97
N ALA A 100 -8.35 7.23 -7.90
CA ALA A 100 -8.49 8.09 -9.05
C ALA A 100 -7.19 8.08 -9.86
N ASN A 101 -7.29 8.31 -11.18
CA ASN A 101 -6.18 8.15 -12.10
C ASN A 101 -6.15 9.28 -13.14
N LEU A 102 -5.04 10.03 -13.19
CA LEU A 102 -4.75 11.06 -14.16
C LEU A 102 -3.57 10.71 -15.07
N ALA A 103 -3.02 9.49 -14.98
CA ALA A 103 -1.82 9.08 -15.67
C ALA A 103 -1.96 9.10 -17.19
N SER A 104 -0.83 9.32 -17.87
CA SER A 104 -0.72 9.37 -19.33
C SER A 104 0.48 8.55 -19.79
N ILE A 105 0.23 7.58 -20.67
CA ILE A 105 1.29 6.78 -21.27
C ILE A 105 2.22 7.63 -22.18
N ASP A 106 1.67 8.65 -22.84
CA ASP A 106 2.46 9.55 -23.67
C ASP A 106 3.44 10.39 -22.83
N TYR A 107 3.01 10.77 -21.63
CA TYR A 107 3.87 11.45 -20.66
C TYR A 107 5.05 10.55 -20.28
N VAL A 108 4.78 9.30 -19.90
CA VAL A 108 5.83 8.33 -19.51
C VAL A 108 6.79 8.10 -20.66
N ASN A 109 6.28 7.83 -21.85
CA ASN A 109 7.09 7.63 -23.06
C ASN A 109 7.98 8.83 -23.34
N TYR A 110 7.45 10.05 -23.20
CA TYR A 110 8.23 11.29 -23.36
C TYR A 110 9.37 11.35 -22.32
N CYS A 111 9.07 11.14 -21.03
CA CYS A 111 10.08 11.16 -19.97
C CYS A 111 11.19 10.12 -20.23
N HIS A 112 10.83 8.89 -20.56
CA HIS A 112 11.78 7.84 -20.89
C HIS A 112 12.65 8.21 -22.09
N SER A 113 12.09 8.86 -23.11
CA SER A 113 12.86 9.33 -24.26
C SER A 113 13.91 10.41 -23.89
N GLN A 114 13.71 11.09 -22.76
CA GLN A 114 14.62 12.08 -22.21
C GLN A 114 15.57 11.48 -21.13
N GLY A 115 15.50 10.18 -20.87
CA GLY A 115 16.28 9.50 -19.84
C GLY A 115 15.84 9.87 -18.40
N VAL A 116 14.57 10.24 -18.22
CA VAL A 116 13.98 10.60 -16.92
C VAL A 116 13.03 9.50 -16.48
N GLU A 117 13.24 8.96 -15.29
CA GLU A 117 12.35 7.98 -14.68
C GLU A 117 11.05 8.65 -14.18
N VAL A 118 9.95 7.88 -14.19
CA VAL A 118 8.63 8.34 -13.72
C VAL A 118 8.24 7.57 -12.47
N TRP A 119 8.25 8.24 -11.32
CA TRP A 119 7.79 7.70 -10.03
C TRP A 119 6.47 8.37 -9.66
N ALA A 120 5.37 7.76 -10.05
CA ALA A 120 4.06 8.37 -9.88
C ALA A 120 3.71 8.54 -8.41
N LEU A 121 3.23 9.72 -8.04
CA LEU A 121 2.76 10.01 -6.69
C LEU A 121 1.38 9.41 -6.46
N VAL A 122 1.21 8.83 -5.28
CA VAL A 122 -0.05 8.31 -4.75
C VAL A 122 -0.34 9.01 -3.43
N SER A 123 -1.40 9.80 -3.38
CA SER A 123 -1.79 10.61 -2.23
C SER A 123 -3.14 10.22 -1.64
N ASN A 124 -3.53 10.87 -0.54
CA ASN A 124 -4.80 10.67 0.15
C ASN A 124 -5.55 11.96 0.46
N LEU A 125 -5.13 13.09 -0.07
CA LEU A 125 -5.65 14.40 0.34
C LEU A 125 -6.70 14.99 -0.60
N GLU A 126 -6.79 14.55 -1.86
CA GLU A 126 -7.60 15.18 -2.90
C GLU A 126 -9.10 14.93 -2.71
N ASN A 127 -9.48 13.75 -2.24
CA ASN A 127 -10.87 13.44 -1.93
C ASN A 127 -11.10 13.44 -0.41
N LYS A 128 -11.76 14.46 0.10
CA LYS A 128 -12.06 14.63 1.53
C LYS A 128 -13.07 13.61 2.09
N ASP A 129 -13.81 12.94 1.22
CA ASP A 129 -14.76 11.89 1.61
C ASP A 129 -14.08 10.52 1.75
N ALA A 130 -12.87 10.39 1.25
CA ALA A 130 -12.04 9.20 1.40
C ALA A 130 -11.28 9.24 2.73
N ASP A 131 -11.49 8.22 3.56
CA ASP A 131 -10.90 8.08 4.88
C ASP A 131 -9.81 7.00 4.85
N SER A 132 -8.56 7.43 4.94
CA SER A 132 -7.41 6.54 4.91
C SER A 132 -7.44 5.49 6.02
N ALA A 133 -7.95 5.83 7.21
CA ALA A 133 -8.06 4.87 8.31
C ALA A 133 -9.02 3.73 7.96
N LYS A 134 -10.15 4.02 7.33
CA LYS A 134 -11.10 3.00 6.89
C LYS A 134 -10.55 2.08 5.81
N VAL A 135 -9.59 2.52 5.03
CA VAL A 135 -8.96 1.72 3.99
C VAL A 135 -7.81 0.91 4.58
N LEU A 136 -6.89 1.56 5.27
CA LEU A 136 -5.65 0.94 5.73
C LEU A 136 -5.88 -0.12 6.82
N THR A 137 -6.84 0.10 7.74
CA THR A 137 -7.14 -0.85 8.83
C THR A 137 -7.92 -2.10 8.40
N HIS A 138 -8.45 -2.13 7.17
CA HIS A 138 -9.20 -3.28 6.64
C HIS A 138 -8.39 -4.00 5.56
N THR A 139 -7.98 -5.23 5.82
CA THR A 139 -7.12 -6.03 4.94
C THR A 139 -7.63 -6.08 3.49
N SER A 140 -8.92 -6.34 3.27
CA SER A 140 -9.47 -6.42 1.90
C SER A 140 -9.43 -5.10 1.14
N LYS A 141 -9.62 -3.97 1.83
CA LYS A 141 -9.57 -2.64 1.21
C LYS A 141 -8.13 -2.21 0.95
N ARG A 142 -7.24 -2.46 1.90
CA ARG A 142 -5.80 -2.24 1.76
C ARG A 142 -5.25 -3.07 0.59
N GLN A 143 -5.62 -4.35 0.50
CA GLN A 143 -5.25 -5.21 -0.62
C GLN A 143 -5.79 -4.69 -1.96
N ASN A 144 -7.02 -4.16 -2.00
CA ASN A 144 -7.55 -3.53 -3.20
C ASN A 144 -6.69 -2.33 -3.63
N LEU A 145 -6.32 -1.47 -2.68
CA LEU A 145 -5.45 -0.32 -2.93
C LEU A 145 -4.09 -0.75 -3.50
N VAL A 146 -3.43 -1.74 -2.87
CA VAL A 146 -2.17 -2.31 -3.35
C VAL A 146 -2.32 -2.84 -4.77
N ASN A 147 -3.35 -3.65 -5.04
CA ASN A 147 -3.58 -4.23 -6.36
C ASN A 147 -3.78 -3.16 -7.45
N GLN A 148 -4.47 -2.07 -7.13
CA GLN A 148 -4.66 -0.97 -8.08
C GLN A 148 -3.35 -0.23 -8.34
N ILE A 149 -2.57 0.10 -7.30
CA ILE A 149 -1.26 0.76 -7.47
C ILE A 149 -0.35 -0.09 -8.36
N VAL A 150 -0.22 -1.38 -8.07
CA VAL A 150 0.61 -2.30 -8.86
C VAL A 150 0.10 -2.41 -10.28
N SER A 151 -1.21 -2.53 -10.48
CA SER A 151 -1.80 -2.58 -11.83
C SER A 151 -1.52 -1.31 -12.63
N MET A 152 -1.60 -0.12 -12.01
CA MET A 152 -1.28 1.15 -12.66
C MET A 152 0.22 1.24 -12.98
N ALA A 153 1.09 0.80 -12.07
CA ALA A 153 2.54 0.80 -12.31
C ALA A 153 2.89 -0.04 -13.55
N ILE A 154 2.29 -1.21 -13.68
CA ILE A 154 2.49 -2.11 -14.85
C ILE A 154 1.87 -1.49 -16.10
N GLN A 155 0.62 -1.01 -16.04
CA GLN A 155 -0.12 -0.48 -17.17
C GLN A 155 0.58 0.71 -17.82
N TYR A 156 1.14 1.59 -17.01
CA TYR A 156 1.81 2.82 -17.49
C TYR A 156 3.33 2.67 -17.60
N ASN A 157 3.88 1.48 -17.34
CA ASN A 157 5.34 1.24 -17.36
C ASN A 157 6.11 2.23 -16.48
N LEU A 158 5.65 2.39 -15.22
CA LEU A 158 6.29 3.29 -14.26
C LEU A 158 7.58 2.68 -13.71
N ASP A 159 8.54 3.53 -13.37
CA ASP A 159 9.83 3.12 -12.77
C ASP A 159 9.76 3.05 -11.25
N GLY A 160 8.75 3.65 -10.65
CA GLY A 160 8.54 3.66 -9.21
C GLY A 160 7.21 4.27 -8.77
N ILE A 161 6.95 4.14 -7.50
CA ILE A 161 5.81 4.77 -6.81
C ILE A 161 6.34 5.66 -5.70
N ASN A 162 5.83 6.88 -5.63
CA ASN A 162 6.07 7.82 -4.54
C ASN A 162 4.83 7.89 -3.66
N LEU A 163 4.87 7.24 -2.49
CA LEU A 163 3.77 7.30 -1.53
C LEU A 163 3.81 8.62 -0.75
N ASP A 164 2.74 9.39 -0.87
CA ASP A 164 2.56 10.70 -0.25
C ASP A 164 1.28 10.74 0.59
N PHE A 165 1.16 9.80 1.52
CA PHE A 165 0.04 9.75 2.46
C PHE A 165 0.33 10.65 3.65
N GLU A 166 -0.50 11.67 3.81
CA GLU A 166 -0.34 12.69 4.83
C GLU A 166 -1.47 12.65 5.88
N SER A 167 -1.24 13.39 6.98
CA SER A 167 -2.24 13.60 8.03
C SER A 167 -2.77 12.30 8.66
N LEU A 168 -1.97 11.24 8.66
CA LEU A 168 -2.31 9.98 9.28
C LEU A 168 -2.13 10.08 10.80
N ASN A 169 -3.17 9.72 11.56
CA ASN A 169 -3.03 9.58 13.00
C ASN A 169 -2.29 8.27 13.32
N ARG A 170 -1.12 8.38 13.97
CA ARG A 170 -0.28 7.22 14.30
C ARG A 170 -1.00 6.20 15.21
N GLU A 171 -1.81 6.67 16.15
CA GLU A 171 -2.54 5.78 17.08
C GLU A 171 -3.59 4.93 16.36
N ASP A 172 -4.21 5.50 15.31
CA ASP A 172 -5.29 4.82 14.60
C ASP A 172 -4.80 3.93 13.46
N VAL A 173 -3.72 4.34 12.75
CA VAL A 173 -3.32 3.69 11.49
C VAL A 173 -1.84 3.35 11.38
N GLY A 174 -1.02 3.63 12.41
CA GLY A 174 0.44 3.49 12.30
C GLY A 174 0.88 2.11 11.86
N ASP A 175 0.43 1.06 12.54
CA ASP A 175 0.77 -0.32 12.19
C ASP A 175 0.18 -0.74 10.85
N SER A 176 -1.04 -0.30 10.55
CA SER A 176 -1.71 -0.60 9.28
C SER A 176 -1.04 0.09 8.08
N TYR A 177 -0.46 1.28 8.28
CA TYR A 177 0.32 1.95 7.26
C TYR A 177 1.66 1.25 7.00
N ILE A 178 2.34 0.80 8.07
CA ILE A 178 3.56 0.00 7.93
C ILE A 178 3.26 -1.29 7.15
N GLU A 179 2.15 -1.96 7.47
CA GLU A 179 1.72 -3.15 6.77
C GLU A 179 1.38 -2.86 5.29
N PHE A 180 0.72 -1.74 5.00
CA PHE A 180 0.45 -1.31 3.63
C PHE A 180 1.75 -1.13 2.82
N VAL A 181 2.75 -0.46 3.41
CA VAL A 181 4.05 -0.28 2.75
C VAL A 181 4.74 -1.62 2.52
N ARG A 182 4.68 -2.54 3.49
CA ARG A 182 5.23 -3.89 3.38
C ARG A 182 4.54 -4.71 2.27
N GLU A 183 3.21 -4.61 2.17
CA GLU A 183 2.43 -5.33 1.14
C GLU A 183 2.67 -4.76 -0.27
N LEU A 184 3.04 -3.49 -0.37
CA LEU A 184 3.29 -2.81 -1.64
C LEU A 184 4.73 -3.00 -2.14
N SER A 185 5.69 -3.16 -1.23
CA SER A 185 7.12 -3.32 -1.55
C SER A 185 7.46 -4.74 -1.98
#